data_dc65aed1ba7613eba42b3782e490f49b
#
_entry.id   dc65aed1ba7613eba42b3782e490f49b
#
_cell.length_a   1.000
_cell.length_b   1.000
_cell.length_c   1.000
_cell.angle_alpha   90.00
_cell.angle_beta   90.00
_cell.angle_gamma   90.00
#
_symmetry.space_group_name_H-M   'P 1'
#
loop_
_entity.id
_entity.type
_entity.pdbx_description
1 polymer ?
#
loop_
_entity_poly.entity_id
_entity_poly.type
_entity_poly.pdbx_seq_one_letter_code
_entity_poly.pdbx_strand_id
1 'polypeptide(L)'
;GGSWEGSAGDGNTASLQLRLLCRRALADSMDSDDILAVTRAGLDHYHKHYGYTFPWGSYDQIFVPEYNLGAMENPGCITFNENYLSRDTPSFALRQKRANTILHEMCHMWFGDLVTPAWWENLWLKESFAENQGTTTAAEATIYTGEWASFAIGRKAWALAQDQYPTTHPIVADIPDIPAAKNNFDG
;
A
#
# COMPACT_ATOMS: atom_id res chain seq x y z
N GLY A 1 -10.93 -10.01 12.38
CA GLY A 1 -9.83 -10.71 11.71
C GLY A 1 -10.33 -11.87 10.88
N GLY A 2 -9.45 -12.47 10.12
CA GLY A 2 -9.75 -13.60 9.25
C GLY A 2 -8.49 -14.40 8.94
N SER A 3 -8.59 -15.31 8.00
CA SER A 3 -7.48 -16.09 7.48
C SER A 3 -7.44 -16.04 5.96
N TRP A 4 -6.28 -16.35 5.43
CA TRP A 4 -6.06 -16.52 4.00
C TRP A 4 -5.06 -17.65 3.78
N GLU A 5 -5.27 -18.45 2.75
CA GLU A 5 -4.36 -19.49 2.29
C GLU A 5 -4.21 -19.40 0.78
N GLY A 6 -3.00 -19.53 0.30
CA GLY A 6 -2.72 -19.51 -1.13
C GLY A 6 -1.37 -20.11 -1.47
N SER A 7 -1.20 -20.47 -2.72
CA SER A 7 0.05 -20.99 -3.27
C SER A 7 0.53 -20.11 -4.41
N ALA A 8 1.84 -20.03 -4.59
CA ALA A 8 2.50 -19.31 -5.67
C ALA A 8 3.17 -20.25 -6.66
N GLY A 9 3.69 -19.68 -7.75
CA GLY A 9 4.38 -20.43 -8.80
C GLY A 9 5.70 -21.07 -8.36
N ASP A 10 6.24 -20.67 -7.20
CA ASP A 10 7.42 -21.29 -6.57
C ASP A 10 7.14 -22.66 -5.92
N GLY A 11 5.87 -23.13 -5.96
CA GLY A 11 5.44 -24.42 -5.40
C GLY A 11 5.21 -24.40 -3.89
N ASN A 12 5.38 -23.26 -3.21
CA ASN A 12 5.14 -23.12 -1.78
C ASN A 12 3.71 -22.64 -1.51
N THR A 13 3.25 -22.87 -0.28
CA THR A 13 1.95 -22.43 0.23
C THR A 13 2.14 -21.53 1.44
N ALA A 14 1.42 -20.43 1.51
CA ALA A 14 1.33 -19.58 2.69
C ALA A 14 -0.04 -19.70 3.34
N SER A 15 -0.05 -19.74 4.67
CA SER A 15 -1.27 -19.64 5.47
C SER A 15 -1.08 -18.49 6.45
N LEU A 16 -1.92 -17.46 6.35
CA LEU A 16 -1.79 -16.21 7.10
C LEU A 16 -3.00 -15.97 7.98
N GLN A 17 -2.74 -15.54 9.21
CA GLN A 17 -3.75 -14.87 10.02
C GLN A 17 -3.80 -13.39 9.60
N LEU A 18 -5.00 -12.92 9.25
CA LEU A 18 -5.26 -11.54 8.91
C LEU A 18 -5.88 -10.83 10.12
N ARG A 19 -5.12 -9.96 10.76
CA ARG A 19 -5.60 -9.20 11.92
C ARG A 19 -5.78 -7.73 11.55
N LEU A 20 -6.91 -7.16 11.99
CA LEU A 20 -7.19 -5.74 11.89
C LEU A 20 -7.24 -5.16 13.30
N LEU A 21 -6.46 -4.12 13.55
CA LEU A 21 -6.34 -3.49 14.85
C LEU A 21 -6.55 -1.97 14.72
N CYS A 22 -7.25 -1.42 15.69
CA CYS A 22 -7.40 0.03 15.87
C CYS A 22 -7.57 0.34 17.34
N ARG A 23 -7.53 1.61 17.71
CA ARG A 23 -7.92 2.00 19.07
C ARG A 23 -9.41 1.67 19.31
N ARG A 24 -9.74 1.30 20.55
CA ARG A 24 -11.09 0.87 20.95
C ARG A 24 -12.20 1.83 20.52
N ALA A 25 -11.93 3.15 20.56
CA ALA A 25 -12.91 4.16 20.18
C ALA A 25 -13.31 4.15 18.69
N LEU A 26 -12.59 3.44 17.84
CA LEU A 26 -12.85 3.26 16.40
C LEU A 26 -13.23 1.83 16.03
N ALA A 27 -13.41 0.93 17.00
CA ALA A 27 -13.70 -0.48 16.73
C ALA A 27 -14.98 -0.64 15.88
N ASP A 28 -16.02 0.13 16.17
CA ASP A 28 -17.29 0.11 15.43
C ASP A 28 -17.19 0.80 14.04
N SER A 29 -16.13 1.56 13.81
CA SER A 29 -15.82 2.23 12.53
C SER A 29 -14.93 1.38 11.63
N MET A 30 -14.50 0.21 12.08
CA MET A 30 -13.67 -0.72 11.32
C MET A 30 -14.52 -1.40 10.24
N ASP A 31 -14.40 -0.96 9.01
CA ASP A 31 -15.04 -1.54 7.84
C ASP A 31 -14.37 -2.88 7.46
N SER A 32 -14.45 -3.84 8.39
CA SER A 32 -13.66 -5.07 8.38
C SER A 32 -13.89 -5.93 7.15
N ASP A 33 -15.14 -5.99 6.66
CA ASP A 33 -15.49 -6.84 5.53
C ASP A 33 -14.85 -6.34 4.24
N ASP A 34 -14.89 -5.03 4.00
CA ASP A 34 -14.25 -4.41 2.83
C ASP A 34 -12.73 -4.52 2.92
N ILE A 35 -12.13 -4.19 4.06
CA ILE A 35 -10.68 -4.27 4.27
C ILE A 35 -10.18 -5.70 4.05
N LEU A 36 -10.84 -6.70 4.62
CA LEU A 36 -10.45 -8.10 4.45
C LEU A 36 -10.69 -8.62 3.02
N ALA A 37 -11.74 -8.16 2.35
CA ALA A 37 -12.00 -8.51 0.95
C ALA A 37 -10.87 -8.00 0.05
N VAL A 38 -10.49 -6.73 0.19
CA VAL A 38 -9.35 -6.13 -0.53
C VAL A 38 -8.05 -6.86 -0.21
N THR A 39 -7.80 -7.16 1.07
CA THR A 39 -6.58 -7.86 1.50
C THR A 39 -6.45 -9.23 0.85
N ARG A 40 -7.52 -10.03 0.84
CA ARG A 40 -7.51 -11.36 0.20
C ARG A 40 -7.31 -11.26 -1.31
N ALA A 41 -8.04 -10.35 -1.96
CA ALA A 41 -7.91 -10.13 -3.39
C ALA A 41 -6.48 -9.71 -3.78
N GLY A 42 -5.85 -8.85 -2.98
CA GLY A 42 -4.46 -8.44 -3.17
C GLY A 42 -3.48 -9.59 -3.01
N LEU A 43 -3.61 -10.38 -1.94
CA LEU A 43 -2.76 -11.56 -1.72
C LEU A 43 -2.88 -12.56 -2.86
N ASP A 44 -4.09 -12.88 -3.32
CA ASP A 44 -4.33 -13.77 -4.46
C ASP A 44 -3.69 -13.23 -5.75
N HIS A 45 -3.88 -11.92 -6.01
CA HIS A 45 -3.34 -11.28 -7.19
C HIS A 45 -1.81 -11.28 -7.20
N TYR A 46 -1.18 -10.83 -6.11
CA TYR A 46 0.28 -10.74 -6.02
C TYR A 46 0.97 -12.10 -6.01
N HIS A 47 0.39 -13.13 -5.35
CA HIS A 47 0.91 -14.49 -5.43
C HIS A 47 0.92 -15.01 -6.87
N LYS A 48 -0.17 -14.78 -7.61
CA LYS A 48 -0.26 -15.16 -9.02
C LYS A 48 0.68 -14.34 -9.89
N HIS A 49 0.76 -13.04 -9.65
CA HIS A 49 1.51 -12.10 -10.49
C HIS A 49 3.02 -12.25 -10.30
N TYR A 50 3.49 -12.34 -9.05
CA TYR A 50 4.91 -12.45 -8.75
C TYR A 50 5.42 -13.89 -8.76
N GLY A 51 4.54 -14.88 -8.67
CA GLY A 51 4.91 -16.29 -8.61
C GLY A 51 5.78 -16.68 -7.44
N TYR A 52 5.80 -15.87 -6.37
CA TYR A 52 6.60 -16.04 -5.17
C TYR A 52 5.73 -15.96 -3.92
N THR A 53 5.86 -16.95 -3.04
CA THR A 53 5.04 -17.04 -1.82
C THR A 53 5.29 -15.87 -0.88
N PHE A 54 4.24 -15.38 -0.22
CA PHE A 54 4.33 -14.32 0.78
C PHE A 54 5.37 -14.68 1.85
N PRO A 55 6.43 -13.85 2.03
CA PRO A 55 7.61 -14.27 2.78
C PRO A 55 7.51 -14.05 4.29
N TRP A 56 6.47 -13.35 4.76
CA TRP A 56 6.31 -12.98 6.16
C TRP A 56 5.27 -13.86 6.85
N GLY A 57 5.46 -14.17 8.14
CA GLY A 57 4.61 -15.12 8.88
C GLY A 57 3.23 -14.59 9.27
N SER A 58 2.97 -13.28 9.12
CA SER A 58 1.69 -12.64 9.45
C SER A 58 1.40 -11.47 8.53
N TYR A 59 0.13 -11.08 8.43
CA TYR A 59 -0.30 -9.86 7.75
C TYR A 59 -1.27 -9.10 8.67
N ASP A 60 -0.70 -8.26 9.51
CA ASP A 60 -1.43 -7.42 10.44
C ASP A 60 -1.60 -6.02 9.88
N GLN A 61 -2.76 -5.43 10.05
CA GLN A 61 -3.06 -4.07 9.63
C GLN A 61 -3.50 -3.26 10.85
N ILE A 62 -2.74 -2.24 11.21
CA ILE A 62 -2.95 -1.44 12.42
C ILE A 62 -3.26 -0.01 12.02
N PHE A 63 -4.43 0.48 12.38
CA PHE A 63 -4.84 1.88 12.20
C PHE A 63 -4.46 2.67 13.45
N VAL A 64 -3.47 3.57 13.32
CA VAL A 64 -2.84 4.26 14.44
C VAL A 64 -3.22 5.75 14.49
N PRO A 65 -3.41 6.31 15.69
CA PRO A 65 -3.69 7.73 15.87
C PRO A 65 -2.41 8.57 15.67
N GLU A 66 -2.60 9.85 15.38
CA GLU A 66 -1.51 10.84 15.30
C GLU A 66 -0.35 10.39 14.39
N TYR A 67 -0.66 9.64 13.35
CA TYR A 67 0.31 9.11 12.41
C TYR A 67 0.59 10.16 11.34
N ASN A 68 1.84 10.56 11.19
CA ASN A 68 2.26 11.60 10.26
C ASN A 68 2.50 11.12 8.82
N LEU A 69 2.35 9.82 8.57
CA LEU A 69 2.35 9.21 7.24
C LEU A 69 0.93 8.76 6.86
N GLY A 70 0.72 8.43 5.60
CA GLY A 70 -0.49 7.74 5.14
C GLY A 70 -0.52 6.29 5.64
N ALA A 71 0.52 5.56 5.32
CA ALA A 71 0.76 4.20 5.76
C ALA A 71 2.28 3.89 5.77
N MET A 72 2.65 2.67 6.18
CA MET A 72 4.03 2.17 6.18
C MET A 72 4.04 0.64 6.09
N GLU A 73 4.87 0.15 5.22
CA GLU A 73 5.04 -1.24 4.84
C GLU A 73 5.86 -2.10 5.82
N ASN A 74 5.76 -1.89 7.11
CA ASN A 74 6.53 -2.72 8.05
C ASN A 74 6.27 -4.22 7.79
N PRO A 75 7.31 -5.05 7.60
CA PRO A 75 7.16 -6.44 7.18
C PRO A 75 6.18 -7.23 8.07
N GLY A 76 5.09 -7.70 7.48
CA GLY A 76 4.05 -8.47 8.16
C GLY A 76 3.15 -7.69 9.13
N CYS A 77 3.39 -6.37 9.36
CA CYS A 77 2.64 -5.56 10.31
C CYS A 77 2.48 -4.11 9.84
N ILE A 78 1.63 -3.92 8.86
CA ILE A 78 1.42 -2.64 8.17
C ILE A 78 0.70 -1.64 9.08
N THR A 79 1.21 -0.41 9.16
CA THR A 79 0.56 0.67 9.89
C THR A 79 -0.12 1.64 8.95
N PHE A 80 -1.33 2.07 9.29
CA PHE A 80 -2.15 3.02 8.54
C PHE A 80 -2.53 4.20 9.44
N ASN A 81 -2.67 5.36 8.85
CA ASN A 81 -3.30 6.49 9.53
C ASN A 81 -4.77 6.15 9.81
N GLU A 82 -5.25 6.39 11.04
CA GLU A 82 -6.64 6.09 11.42
C GLU A 82 -7.68 6.91 10.62
N ASN A 83 -7.28 7.95 9.89
CA ASN A 83 -8.16 8.71 9.00
C ASN A 83 -8.70 7.88 7.81
N TYR A 84 -8.17 6.69 7.56
CA TYR A 84 -8.76 5.70 6.64
C TYR A 84 -10.00 5.02 7.21
N LEU A 85 -10.30 5.20 8.50
CA LEU A 85 -11.54 4.77 9.15
C LEU A 85 -12.48 5.96 9.31
N SER A 86 -13.79 5.75 9.07
CA SER A 86 -14.80 6.78 9.23
C SER A 86 -15.76 6.41 10.34
N ARG A 87 -16.10 7.38 11.22
CA ARG A 87 -17.16 7.19 12.23
C ARG A 87 -18.57 7.10 11.60
N ASP A 88 -18.73 7.73 10.45
CA ASP A 88 -19.91 7.62 9.61
C ASP A 88 -19.75 6.50 8.58
N THR A 89 -20.80 6.18 7.84
CA THR A 89 -20.71 5.25 6.71
C THR A 89 -19.63 5.76 5.74
N PRO A 90 -18.55 5.01 5.49
CA PRO A 90 -17.48 5.45 4.63
C PRO A 90 -17.97 5.64 3.19
N SER A 91 -17.61 6.76 2.58
CA SER A 91 -17.91 7.00 1.17
C SER A 91 -17.18 6.01 0.26
N PHE A 92 -17.70 5.81 -0.96
CA PHE A 92 -17.01 5.00 -1.96
C PHE A 92 -15.59 5.49 -2.22
N ALA A 93 -15.38 6.81 -2.33
CA ALA A 93 -14.07 7.41 -2.55
C ALA A 93 -13.09 7.13 -1.40
N LEU A 94 -13.54 7.14 -0.14
CA LEU A 94 -12.70 6.80 1.00
C LEU A 94 -12.30 5.31 0.98
N ARG A 95 -13.25 4.42 0.69
CA ARG A 95 -12.98 2.98 0.55
C ARG A 95 -12.01 2.71 -0.60
N GLN A 96 -12.20 3.34 -1.75
CA GLN A 96 -11.33 3.21 -2.91
C GLN A 96 -9.91 3.67 -2.59
N LYS A 97 -9.75 4.86 -1.97
CA LYS A 97 -8.45 5.35 -1.53
C LYS A 97 -7.77 4.39 -0.54
N ARG A 98 -8.53 3.89 0.43
CA ARG A 98 -8.04 2.90 1.40
C ARG A 98 -7.60 1.61 0.71
N ALA A 99 -8.39 1.10 -0.24
CA ALA A 99 -8.07 -0.10 -1.01
C ALA A 99 -6.75 0.07 -1.79
N ASN A 100 -6.57 1.20 -2.49
CA ASN A 100 -5.31 1.50 -3.15
C ASN A 100 -4.13 1.50 -2.17
N THR A 101 -4.26 2.18 -1.02
CA THR A 101 -3.19 2.22 -0.01
C THR A 101 -2.89 0.82 0.55
N ILE A 102 -3.90 0.00 0.86
CA ILE A 102 -3.69 -1.38 1.33
C ILE A 102 -2.88 -2.18 0.30
N LEU A 103 -3.19 -2.05 -0.97
CA LEU A 103 -2.52 -2.79 -2.04
C LEU A 103 -1.13 -2.24 -2.36
N HIS A 104 -0.92 -0.93 -2.21
CA HIS A 104 0.39 -0.29 -2.28
C HIS A 104 1.33 -0.87 -1.21
N GLU A 105 0.93 -0.83 0.06
CA GLU A 105 1.73 -1.37 1.17
C GLU A 105 1.93 -2.88 1.07
N MET A 106 0.94 -3.60 0.53
CA MET A 106 1.06 -5.04 0.31
C MET A 106 2.10 -5.38 -0.77
N CYS A 107 2.16 -4.61 -1.85
CA CYS A 107 3.18 -4.75 -2.89
C CYS A 107 4.59 -4.70 -2.30
N HIS A 108 4.81 -3.79 -1.35
CA HIS A 108 6.09 -3.64 -0.68
C HIS A 108 6.56 -4.89 0.05
N MET A 109 5.67 -5.78 0.48
CA MET A 109 6.06 -7.04 1.11
C MET A 109 7.00 -7.88 0.22
N TRP A 110 6.86 -7.77 -1.09
CA TRP A 110 7.78 -8.35 -2.08
C TRP A 110 8.79 -7.32 -2.58
N PHE A 111 8.31 -6.13 -3.00
CA PHE A 111 9.15 -5.13 -3.65
C PHE A 111 9.37 -3.91 -2.73
N GLY A 112 10.47 -3.91 -2.06
CA GLY A 112 10.86 -2.96 -1.02
C GLY A 112 11.42 -3.70 0.20
N ASP A 113 10.67 -4.65 0.74
CA ASP A 113 11.04 -5.41 1.93
C ASP A 113 11.87 -6.65 1.58
N LEU A 114 11.35 -7.57 0.75
CA LEU A 114 12.09 -8.78 0.35
C LEU A 114 13.18 -8.44 -0.67
N VAL A 115 12.82 -7.71 -1.72
CA VAL A 115 13.76 -7.19 -2.71
C VAL A 115 13.98 -5.71 -2.43
N THR A 116 15.01 -5.38 -1.68
CA THR A 116 15.29 -4.04 -1.18
C THR A 116 16.27 -3.31 -2.11
N PRO A 117 16.03 -2.02 -2.46
CA PRO A 117 17.01 -1.21 -3.18
C PRO A 117 18.37 -1.19 -2.47
N ALA A 118 19.46 -1.27 -3.22
CA ALA A 118 20.80 -1.29 -2.66
C ALA A 118 21.19 0.01 -1.96
N TRP A 119 20.59 1.15 -2.37
CA TRP A 119 20.81 2.45 -1.78
C TRP A 119 19.60 3.39 -2.01
N TRP A 120 19.58 4.50 -1.31
CA TRP A 120 18.50 5.49 -1.29
C TRP A 120 18.21 6.15 -2.64
N GLU A 121 19.16 6.21 -3.56
CA GLU A 121 18.99 6.77 -4.91
C GLU A 121 17.93 6.05 -5.74
N ASN A 122 17.61 4.80 -5.40
CA ASN A 122 16.58 3.99 -6.04
C ASN A 122 15.26 3.94 -5.25
N LEU A 123 15.11 4.80 -4.24
CA LEU A 123 13.90 4.89 -3.42
C LEU A 123 12.65 5.16 -4.27
N TRP A 124 12.76 6.05 -5.26
CA TRP A 124 11.70 6.37 -6.22
C TRP A 124 11.15 5.12 -6.93
N LEU A 125 12.01 4.17 -7.28
CA LEU A 125 11.59 2.96 -7.99
C LEU A 125 10.70 2.09 -7.09
N LYS A 126 11.04 1.97 -5.81
CA LYS A 126 10.24 1.23 -4.83
C LYS A 126 8.83 1.82 -4.72
N GLU A 127 8.72 3.11 -4.54
CA GLU A 127 7.46 3.82 -4.36
C GLU A 127 6.61 3.85 -5.63
N SER A 128 7.23 4.21 -6.76
CA SER A 128 6.52 4.28 -8.04
C SER A 128 6.04 2.89 -8.50
N PHE A 129 6.81 1.84 -8.22
CA PHE A 129 6.40 0.47 -8.52
C PHE A 129 5.20 0.08 -7.65
N ALA A 130 5.23 0.36 -6.34
CA ALA A 130 4.14 0.06 -5.43
C ALA A 130 2.86 0.84 -5.77
N GLU A 131 2.97 2.12 -6.14
CA GLU A 131 1.83 2.93 -6.59
C GLU A 131 1.21 2.35 -7.88
N ASN A 132 2.03 1.97 -8.85
CA ASN A 132 1.56 1.31 -10.08
C ASN A 132 0.85 0.00 -9.79
N GLN A 133 1.46 -0.86 -8.97
CA GLN A 133 0.93 -2.18 -8.65
C GLN A 133 -0.34 -2.08 -7.78
N GLY A 134 -0.38 -1.16 -6.82
CA GLY A 134 -1.57 -0.90 -6.01
C GLY A 134 -2.75 -0.47 -6.87
N THR A 135 -2.52 0.48 -7.78
CA THR A 135 -3.53 0.96 -8.74
C THR A 135 -4.01 -0.14 -9.68
N THR A 136 -3.08 -0.92 -10.26
CA THR A 136 -3.42 -2.04 -11.15
C THR A 136 -4.23 -3.09 -10.41
N THR A 137 -3.77 -3.52 -9.24
CA THR A 137 -4.43 -4.58 -8.46
C THR A 137 -5.81 -4.14 -7.97
N ALA A 138 -5.96 -2.86 -7.55
CA ALA A 138 -7.27 -2.33 -7.19
C ALA A 138 -8.26 -2.41 -8.36
N ALA A 139 -7.81 -2.01 -9.56
CA ALA A 139 -8.64 -2.02 -10.77
C ALA A 139 -8.98 -3.41 -11.27
N GLU A 140 -8.05 -4.37 -11.19
CA GLU A 140 -8.19 -5.71 -11.79
C GLU A 140 -8.76 -6.76 -10.84
N ALA A 141 -8.47 -6.65 -9.54
CA ALA A 141 -8.78 -7.70 -8.57
C ALA A 141 -9.86 -7.31 -7.55
N THR A 142 -10.32 -6.05 -7.53
CA THR A 142 -11.32 -5.58 -6.57
C THR A 142 -12.54 -4.95 -7.25
N ILE A 143 -13.49 -4.50 -6.43
CA ILE A 143 -14.67 -3.75 -6.91
C ILE A 143 -14.33 -2.30 -7.33
N TYR A 144 -13.11 -1.84 -7.07
CA TYR A 144 -12.66 -0.47 -7.32
C TYR A 144 -12.07 -0.29 -8.72
N THR A 145 -12.80 -0.69 -9.74
CA THR A 145 -12.37 -0.73 -11.15
C THR A 145 -12.04 0.64 -11.76
N GLY A 146 -12.47 1.74 -11.11
CA GLY A 146 -12.19 3.12 -11.55
C GLY A 146 -10.84 3.68 -11.09
N GLU A 147 -9.93 2.87 -10.55
CA GLU A 147 -8.71 3.33 -9.88
C GLU A 147 -7.76 4.08 -10.82
N TRP A 148 -7.63 3.66 -12.08
CA TRP A 148 -6.82 4.39 -13.06
C TRP A 148 -7.35 5.79 -13.38
N ALA A 149 -8.67 6.00 -13.34
CA ALA A 149 -9.25 7.33 -13.47
C ALA A 149 -8.94 8.20 -12.24
N SER A 150 -9.03 7.63 -11.04
CA SER A 150 -8.66 8.28 -9.78
C SER A 150 -7.17 8.66 -9.75
N PHE A 151 -6.29 7.76 -10.20
CA PHE A 151 -4.86 8.04 -10.38
C PHE A 151 -4.63 9.24 -11.31
N ALA A 152 -5.30 9.27 -12.47
CA ALA A 152 -5.10 10.32 -13.45
C ALA A 152 -5.50 11.71 -12.94
N ILE A 153 -6.63 11.82 -12.22
CA ILE A 153 -7.12 13.10 -11.69
C ILE A 153 -6.50 13.49 -10.34
N GLY A 154 -5.92 12.54 -9.63
CA GLY A 154 -5.27 12.74 -8.33
C GLY A 154 -3.74 12.78 -8.45
N ARG A 155 -3.09 11.64 -8.36
CA ARG A 155 -1.63 11.50 -8.30
C ARG A 155 -0.93 12.11 -9.53
N LYS A 156 -1.35 11.72 -10.72
CA LYS A 156 -0.74 12.22 -11.97
C LYS A 156 -0.93 13.72 -12.12
N ALA A 157 -2.12 14.26 -11.85
CA ALA A 157 -2.36 15.69 -11.92
C ALA A 157 -1.51 16.46 -10.89
N TRP A 158 -1.36 15.92 -9.67
CA TRP A 158 -0.48 16.49 -8.66
C TRP A 158 0.99 16.50 -9.13
N ALA A 159 1.51 15.38 -9.62
CA ALA A 159 2.88 15.27 -10.12
C ALA A 159 3.15 16.27 -11.27
N LEU A 160 2.25 16.37 -12.25
CA LEU A 160 2.36 17.32 -13.33
C LEU A 160 2.34 18.79 -12.85
N ALA A 161 1.62 19.07 -11.76
CA ALA A 161 1.64 20.41 -11.16
C ALA A 161 2.98 20.69 -10.45
N GLN A 162 3.54 19.71 -9.76
CA GLN A 162 4.87 19.84 -9.12
C GLN A 162 5.97 20.10 -10.15
N ASP A 163 5.92 19.41 -11.29
CA ASP A 163 6.91 19.59 -12.37
C ASP A 163 6.92 20.97 -13.00
N GLN A 164 5.90 21.79 -12.76
CA GLN A 164 5.85 23.18 -13.23
C GLN A 164 6.54 24.18 -12.30
N TYR A 165 6.92 23.75 -11.08
CA TYR A 165 7.58 24.62 -10.11
C TYR A 165 9.11 24.60 -10.27
N PRO A 166 9.80 25.72 -9.98
CA PRO A 166 11.27 25.75 -9.97
C PRO A 166 11.90 24.82 -8.93
N THR A 167 11.11 24.36 -7.98
CA THR A 167 11.50 23.43 -6.90
C THR A 167 11.38 21.96 -7.29
N THR A 168 10.97 21.66 -8.53
CA THR A 168 10.93 20.26 -9.01
C THR A 168 12.33 19.63 -8.93
N HIS A 169 12.38 18.34 -8.63
CA HIS A 169 13.62 17.58 -8.58
C HIS A 169 13.57 16.43 -9.62
N PRO A 170 14.73 15.92 -10.07
CA PRO A 170 14.76 14.78 -10.98
C PRO A 170 14.30 13.51 -10.28
N ILE A 171 13.75 12.56 -11.05
CA ILE A 171 13.33 11.24 -10.53
C ILE A 171 14.52 10.54 -9.85
N VAL A 172 15.68 10.53 -10.52
CA VAL A 172 16.92 10.00 -9.93
C VAL A 172 17.74 11.17 -9.41
N ALA A 173 17.88 11.26 -8.10
CA ALA A 173 18.66 12.30 -7.43
C ALA A 173 19.87 11.70 -6.72
N ASP A 174 20.90 12.52 -6.48
CA ASP A 174 22.00 12.16 -5.57
C ASP A 174 21.49 12.24 -4.13
N ILE A 175 21.54 11.11 -3.43
CA ILE A 175 21.04 10.98 -2.06
C ILE A 175 22.19 10.53 -1.14
N PRO A 176 23.02 11.48 -0.69
CA PRO A 176 24.20 11.16 0.11
C PRO A 176 23.87 10.77 1.56
N ASP A 177 22.70 11.16 2.07
CA ASP A 177 22.33 10.97 3.48
C ASP A 177 20.82 10.83 3.69
N ILE A 178 20.43 10.52 4.93
CA ILE A 178 19.01 10.35 5.32
C ILE A 178 18.18 11.64 5.18
N PRO A 179 18.67 12.85 5.51
CA PRO A 179 17.94 14.08 5.25
C PRO A 179 17.62 14.28 3.77
N ALA A 180 18.58 14.01 2.86
CA ALA A 180 18.34 14.07 1.43
C ALA A 180 17.31 13.03 0.99
N ALA A 181 17.37 11.80 1.51
CA ALA A 181 16.36 10.76 1.25
C ALA A 181 14.95 11.23 1.65
N LYS A 182 14.79 11.80 2.84
CA LYS A 182 13.49 12.32 3.31
C LYS A 182 12.92 13.42 2.42
N ASN A 183 13.77 14.28 1.87
CA ASN A 183 13.34 15.36 0.97
C ASN A 183 12.93 14.87 -0.43
N ASN A 184 13.31 13.65 -0.78
CA ASN A 184 12.99 13.01 -2.05
C ASN A 184 11.94 11.89 -1.90
N PHE A 185 11.39 11.72 -0.69
CA PHE A 185 10.37 10.72 -0.39
C PHE A 185 8.97 11.32 -0.58
N ASP A 186 8.58 11.54 -1.81
CA ASP A 186 7.32 12.20 -2.17
C ASP A 186 6.41 11.37 -3.09
N GLY A 187 6.71 10.10 -3.29
CA GLY A 187 5.84 9.10 -3.92
C GLY A 187 5.95 8.99 -5.43
#